data_f51afa28b9a00ace48e6db25c2d31170
#
_entry.id   f51afa28b9a00ace48e6db25c2d31170
#
_cell.length_a   1.000
_cell.length_b   1.000
_cell.length_c   1.000
_cell.angle_alpha   90.00
_cell.angle_beta   90.00
_cell.angle_gamma   90.00
#
_symmetry.space_group_name_H-M   'P 1'
#
loop_
_entity.id
_entity.type
_entity.pdbx_description
1 polymer ?
#
loop_
_entity_poly.entity_id
_entity_poly.type
_entity_poly.pdbx_seq_one_letter_code
_entity_poly.pdbx_strand_id
1 'polypeptide(L)'
;MSEMKSLAKDTAIYGLSSIIGKFLNYLLVPLYTYVLARTDDYGIVTNLYAWTALLLVILTYGMETGFFRFANREDYDSKTVYKTAFMTLLCSSTMFTMLVIIFHQPIANVLGYPDHSEFVEMMFATVAIDAFACIPFAYLRYR
;
A
#
# COMPACT_ATOMS: atom_id res chain seq x y z
N MET A 1 -25.46 16.31 20.61
CA MET A 1 -24.70 15.44 21.55
C MET A 1 -24.54 14.01 21.03
N SER A 2 -25.47 13.45 20.26
CA SER A 2 -25.34 12.09 19.69
C SER A 2 -24.28 12.00 18.56
N GLU A 3 -24.21 13.00 17.70
CA GLU A 3 -23.25 13.04 16.59
C GLU A 3 -21.80 13.13 17.06
N MET A 4 -21.51 13.94 18.07
CA MET A 4 -20.17 14.01 18.66
C MET A 4 -19.72 12.69 19.29
N LYS A 5 -20.66 11.96 19.91
CA LYS A 5 -20.36 10.63 20.46
C LYS A 5 -20.10 9.60 19.37
N SER A 6 -20.85 9.64 18.26
CA SER A 6 -20.61 8.79 17.10
C SER A 6 -19.26 9.10 16.48
N LEU A 7 -18.95 10.36 16.22
CA LEU A 7 -17.67 10.79 15.67
C LEU A 7 -16.48 10.39 16.55
N ALA A 8 -16.61 10.56 17.86
CA ALA A 8 -15.57 10.16 18.82
C ALA A 8 -15.38 8.63 18.82
N LYS A 9 -16.46 7.87 18.73
CA LYS A 9 -16.42 6.39 18.65
C LYS A 9 -15.71 5.93 17.37
N ASP A 10 -16.08 6.50 16.24
CA ASP A 10 -15.50 6.14 14.94
C ASP A 10 -14.01 6.52 14.89
N THR A 11 -13.66 7.71 15.37
CA THR A 11 -12.26 8.14 15.50
C THR A 11 -11.46 7.22 16.43
N ALA A 12 -12.04 6.78 17.54
CA ALA A 12 -11.40 5.85 18.47
C ALA A 12 -11.17 4.47 17.83
N ILE A 13 -12.16 3.94 17.10
CA ILE A 13 -12.05 2.64 16.42
C ILE A 13 -10.97 2.69 15.34
N TYR A 14 -10.97 3.72 14.48
CA TYR A 14 -9.95 3.87 13.43
C TYR A 14 -8.57 4.16 14.00
N GLY A 15 -8.47 5.01 15.03
CA GLY A 15 -7.22 5.31 15.71
C GLY A 15 -6.63 4.08 16.39
N LEU A 16 -7.45 3.33 17.13
CA LEU A 16 -7.01 2.10 17.81
C LEU A 16 -6.57 1.02 16.81
N SER A 17 -7.33 0.84 15.73
CA SER A 17 -6.99 -0.10 14.65
C SER A 17 -5.63 0.24 14.01
N SER A 18 -5.38 1.52 13.75
CA SER A 18 -4.10 1.99 13.20
C SER A 18 -2.93 1.81 14.17
N ILE A 19 -3.16 2.06 15.47
CA ILE A 19 -2.16 1.88 16.54
C ILE A 19 -1.82 0.40 16.70
N ILE A 20 -2.82 -0.48 16.72
CA ILE A 20 -2.61 -1.93 16.81
C ILE A 20 -1.78 -2.45 15.65
N GLY A 21 -2.08 -2.01 14.42
CA GLY A 21 -1.30 -2.38 13.24
C GLY A 21 0.17 -1.96 13.34
N LYS A 22 0.42 -0.73 13.79
CA LYS A 22 1.79 -0.23 14.00
C LYS A 22 2.50 -0.96 15.14
N PHE A 23 1.79 -1.28 16.22
CA PHE A 23 2.33 -2.01 17.36
C PHE A 23 2.70 -3.45 16.99
N LEU A 24 1.86 -4.13 16.22
CA LEU A 24 2.17 -5.46 15.66
C LEU A 24 3.42 -5.41 14.78
N ASN A 25 3.53 -4.40 13.93
CA ASN A 25 4.71 -4.22 13.08
C ASN A 25 5.98 -3.98 13.93
N TYR A 26 5.86 -3.21 15.02
CA TYR A 26 6.96 -3.00 15.96
C TYR A 26 7.36 -4.29 16.70
N LEU A 27 6.39 -5.14 17.07
CA LEU A 27 6.66 -6.45 17.67
C LEU A 27 7.35 -7.44 16.73
N LEU A 28 7.16 -7.26 15.41
CA LEU A 28 7.83 -8.08 14.41
C LEU A 28 9.33 -7.78 14.31
N VAL A 29 9.78 -6.58 14.68
CA VAL A 29 11.20 -6.19 14.63
C VAL A 29 12.09 -7.11 15.47
N PRO A 30 11.84 -7.33 16.77
CA PRO A 30 12.63 -8.28 17.56
C PRO A 30 12.49 -9.73 17.06
N LEU A 31 11.31 -10.11 16.54
CA LEU A 31 11.11 -11.42 15.95
C LEU A 31 12.02 -11.63 14.72
N TYR A 32 12.05 -10.66 13.81
CA TYR A 32 12.93 -10.70 12.64
C TYR A 32 14.40 -10.71 13.03
N THR A 33 14.79 -9.93 14.03
CA THR A 33 16.18 -9.89 14.53
C THR A 33 16.61 -11.21 15.15
N TYR A 34 15.67 -11.95 15.76
CA TYR A 34 15.95 -13.24 16.36
C TYR A 34 15.95 -14.40 15.37
N VAL A 35 15.05 -14.37 14.39
CA VAL A 35 14.86 -15.45 13.37
C VAL A 35 15.85 -15.32 12.23
N LEU A 36 16.13 -14.08 11.79
CA LEU A 36 17.15 -13.81 10.77
C LEU A 36 18.53 -13.87 11.43
N ALA A 37 19.21 -14.98 11.23
CA ALA A 37 20.51 -15.28 11.87
C ALA A 37 21.65 -14.34 11.41
N ARG A 38 21.43 -13.55 10.36
CA ARG A 38 22.42 -12.62 9.80
C ARG A 38 21.85 -11.21 9.77
N THR A 39 22.63 -10.28 10.29
CA THR A 39 22.30 -8.84 10.29
C THR A 39 22.08 -8.30 8.87
N ASP A 40 22.77 -8.89 7.90
CA ASP A 40 22.68 -8.51 6.47
C ASP A 40 21.27 -8.78 5.92
N ASP A 41 20.64 -9.89 6.29
CA ASP A 41 19.30 -10.25 5.81
C ASP A 41 18.23 -9.27 6.33
N TYR A 42 18.40 -8.79 7.56
CA TYR A 42 17.51 -7.75 8.11
C TYR A 42 17.65 -6.42 7.37
N GLY A 43 18.88 -6.07 6.98
CA GLY A 43 19.16 -4.89 6.14
C GLY A 43 18.45 -4.95 4.79
N ILE A 44 18.47 -6.12 4.16
CA ILE A 44 17.77 -6.36 2.87
C ILE A 44 16.27 -6.14 3.04
N VAL A 45 15.65 -6.77 4.05
CA VAL A 45 14.21 -6.63 4.33
C VAL A 45 13.84 -5.16 4.55
N THR A 46 14.59 -4.45 5.38
CA THR A 46 14.32 -3.04 5.69
C THR A 46 14.42 -2.15 4.45
N ASN A 47 15.42 -2.38 3.60
CA ASN A 47 15.60 -1.64 2.35
C ASN A 47 14.47 -1.93 1.36
N LEU A 48 14.06 -3.19 1.21
CA LEU A 48 12.94 -3.56 0.36
C LEU A 48 11.61 -2.93 0.84
N TYR A 49 11.39 -2.84 2.16
CA TYR A 49 10.23 -2.13 2.72
C TYR A 49 10.24 -0.64 2.39
N ALA A 50 11.40 0.01 2.44
CA ALA A 50 11.52 1.42 2.07
C ALA A 50 11.19 1.64 0.59
N TRP A 51 11.68 0.79 -0.30
CA TRP A 51 11.35 0.82 -1.72
C TRP A 51 9.87 0.54 -1.99
N THR A 52 9.29 -0.44 -1.29
CA THR A 52 7.86 -0.77 -1.37
C THR A 52 7.01 0.46 -1.02
N ALA A 53 7.31 1.14 0.08
CA ALA A 53 6.58 2.32 0.53
C ALA A 53 6.67 3.47 -0.51
N LEU A 54 7.85 3.71 -1.06
CA LEU A 54 8.07 4.74 -2.07
C LEU A 54 7.31 4.43 -3.37
N LEU A 55 7.42 3.21 -3.85
CA LEU A 55 6.75 2.76 -5.07
C LEU A 55 5.22 2.78 -4.93
N LEU A 56 4.70 2.41 -3.75
CA LEU A 56 3.27 2.46 -3.48
C LEU A 56 2.74 3.89 -3.57
N VAL A 57 3.45 4.87 -3.01
CA VAL A 57 3.08 6.29 -3.11
C VAL A 57 3.08 6.76 -4.56
N ILE A 58 4.09 6.38 -5.34
CA ILE A 58 4.19 6.74 -6.75
C ILE A 58 3.07 6.08 -7.55
N LEU A 59 2.77 4.79 -7.31
CA LEU A 59 1.79 4.05 -8.08
C LEU A 59 0.35 4.45 -7.75
N THR A 60 0.07 4.81 -6.51
CA THR A 60 -1.26 5.29 -6.09
C THR A 60 -1.51 6.75 -6.43
N TYR A 61 -0.45 7.54 -6.65
CA TYR A 61 -0.44 8.96 -7.03
C TYR A 61 -1.59 9.79 -6.43
N GLY A 62 -1.90 9.56 -5.16
CA GLY A 62 -2.93 10.31 -4.43
C GLY A 62 -4.37 10.04 -4.86
N MET A 63 -4.65 8.95 -5.58
CA MET A 63 -5.99 8.59 -6.04
C MET A 63 -6.99 8.39 -4.89
N GLU A 64 -6.54 7.95 -3.72
CA GLU A 64 -7.39 7.86 -2.52
C GLU A 64 -7.92 9.24 -2.12
N THR A 65 -7.05 10.24 -2.06
CA THR A 65 -7.44 11.63 -1.75
C THR A 65 -8.34 12.21 -2.84
N GLY A 66 -8.03 11.94 -4.11
CA GLY A 66 -8.86 12.31 -5.25
C GLY A 66 -10.25 11.67 -5.16
N PHE A 67 -10.31 10.39 -4.85
CA PHE A 67 -11.58 9.68 -4.68
C PHE A 67 -12.45 10.35 -3.60
N PHE A 68 -11.94 10.59 -2.39
CA PHE A 68 -12.71 11.25 -1.32
C PHE A 68 -13.15 12.66 -1.71
N ARG A 69 -12.32 13.42 -2.40
CA ARG A 69 -12.65 14.77 -2.85
C ARG A 69 -13.82 14.78 -3.83
N PHE A 70 -13.82 13.89 -4.81
CA PHE A 70 -14.87 13.84 -5.83
C PHE A 70 -16.12 13.09 -5.38
N ALA A 71 -15.98 12.05 -4.55
CA ALA A 71 -17.11 11.29 -4.04
C ALA A 71 -17.98 12.09 -3.05
N ASN A 72 -17.41 13.11 -2.38
CA ASN A 72 -18.14 14.01 -1.48
C ASN A 72 -18.77 15.22 -2.18
N ARG A 73 -18.63 15.37 -3.51
CA ARG A 73 -19.28 16.45 -4.26
C ARG A 73 -20.65 16.00 -4.74
N GLU A 74 -21.64 16.88 -4.57
CA GLU A 74 -23.02 16.63 -5.02
C GLU A 74 -23.15 16.51 -6.54
N ASP A 75 -22.22 17.09 -7.30
CA ASP A 75 -22.21 17.09 -8.75
C ASP A 75 -21.85 15.73 -9.38
N TYR A 76 -21.29 14.81 -8.59
CA TYR A 76 -20.78 13.51 -9.08
C TYR A 76 -21.42 12.34 -8.34
N ASP A 77 -21.86 11.34 -9.11
CA ASP A 77 -22.29 10.08 -8.53
C ASP A 77 -21.09 9.29 -7.99
N SER A 78 -21.10 9.01 -6.69
CA SER A 78 -20.00 8.33 -5.98
C SER A 78 -19.65 6.97 -6.59
N LYS A 79 -20.62 6.27 -7.19
CA LYS A 79 -20.38 4.99 -7.88
C LYS A 79 -19.58 5.19 -9.18
N THR A 80 -19.84 6.27 -9.89
CA THR A 80 -19.10 6.61 -11.11
C THR A 80 -17.68 7.02 -10.78
N VAL A 81 -17.48 7.81 -9.73
CA VAL A 81 -16.15 8.19 -9.23
C VAL A 81 -15.37 6.94 -8.81
N TYR A 82 -16.01 6.02 -8.08
CA TYR A 82 -15.40 4.75 -7.69
C TYR A 82 -14.94 3.93 -8.91
N LYS A 83 -15.82 3.72 -9.89
CA LYS A 83 -15.49 2.95 -11.10
C LYS A 83 -14.32 3.55 -11.86
N THR A 84 -14.32 4.87 -12.03
CA THR A 84 -13.25 5.57 -12.74
C THR A 84 -11.92 5.45 -12.02
N ALA A 85 -11.88 5.74 -10.72
CA ALA A 85 -10.68 5.62 -9.90
C ALA A 85 -10.14 4.19 -9.87
N PHE A 86 -11.04 3.21 -9.71
CA PHE A 86 -10.69 1.80 -9.69
C PHE A 86 -10.11 1.33 -11.03
N MET A 87 -10.76 1.65 -12.15
CA MET A 87 -10.29 1.28 -13.48
C MET A 87 -8.94 1.94 -13.82
N THR A 88 -8.74 3.18 -13.41
CA THR A 88 -7.47 3.88 -13.62
C THR A 88 -6.34 3.21 -12.86
N LEU A 89 -6.53 2.89 -11.58
CA LEU A 89 -5.52 2.18 -10.79
C LEU A 89 -5.31 0.75 -11.28
N LEU A 90 -6.35 0.05 -11.68
CA LEU A 90 -6.24 -1.28 -12.25
C LEU A 90 -5.37 -1.25 -13.52
N CYS A 91 -5.61 -0.32 -14.42
CA CYS A 91 -4.86 -0.19 -15.66
C CYS A 91 -3.39 0.17 -15.38
N SER A 92 -3.14 1.16 -14.52
CA SER A 92 -1.77 1.57 -14.17
C SER A 92 -1.01 0.49 -13.39
N SER A 93 -1.66 -0.19 -12.47
CA SER A 93 -1.06 -1.30 -11.71
C SER A 93 -0.73 -2.50 -12.60
N THR A 94 -1.61 -2.84 -13.54
CA THR A 94 -1.35 -3.92 -14.51
C THR A 94 -0.19 -3.57 -15.44
N MET A 95 -0.16 -2.34 -15.96
CA MET A 95 0.94 -1.86 -16.80
C MET A 95 2.26 -1.86 -16.03
N PHE A 96 2.26 -1.41 -14.78
CA PHE A 96 3.42 -1.44 -13.91
C PHE A 96 3.91 -2.87 -13.66
N THR A 97 3.02 -3.80 -13.36
CA THR A 97 3.35 -5.20 -13.15
C THR A 97 3.96 -5.83 -14.41
N MET A 98 3.41 -5.55 -15.59
CA MET A 98 3.98 -6.02 -16.85
C MET A 98 5.40 -5.48 -17.08
N LEU A 99 5.62 -4.18 -16.83
CA LEU A 99 6.95 -3.59 -16.94
C LEU A 99 7.95 -4.26 -15.99
N VAL A 100 7.54 -4.52 -14.76
CA VAL A 100 8.40 -5.17 -13.77
C VAL A 100 8.75 -6.60 -14.19
N ILE A 101 7.79 -7.39 -14.67
CA ILE A 101 8.04 -8.75 -15.12
C ILE A 101 9.06 -8.76 -16.29
N ILE A 102 8.97 -7.80 -17.20
CA ILE A 102 9.89 -7.69 -18.34
C ILE A 102 11.28 -7.24 -17.89
N PHE A 103 11.36 -6.32 -16.92
CA PHE A 103 12.60 -5.70 -16.49
C PHE A 103 13.09 -6.15 -15.10
N HIS A 104 12.61 -7.28 -14.58
CA HIS A 104 12.95 -7.73 -13.21
C HIS A 104 14.47 -7.90 -13.00
N GLN A 105 15.20 -8.46 -13.95
CA GLN A 105 16.64 -8.65 -13.85
C GLN A 105 17.43 -7.33 -13.82
N PRO A 106 17.22 -6.38 -14.76
CA PRO A 106 17.85 -5.05 -14.67
C PRO A 106 17.53 -4.33 -13.37
N ILE A 107 16.29 -4.43 -12.88
CA ILE A 107 15.85 -3.79 -11.64
C ILE A 107 16.55 -4.40 -10.43
N ALA A 108 16.65 -5.74 -10.35
CA ALA A 108 17.36 -6.42 -9.28
C ALA A 108 18.85 -6.02 -9.24
N ASN A 109 19.49 -5.87 -10.40
CA ASN A 109 20.87 -5.41 -10.50
C ASN A 109 21.04 -3.97 -9.99
N VAL A 110 20.11 -3.07 -10.34
CA VAL A 110 20.14 -1.66 -9.89
C VAL A 110 19.89 -1.54 -8.40
N LEU A 111 19.01 -2.39 -7.85
CA LEU A 111 18.74 -2.45 -6.41
C LEU A 111 19.89 -3.08 -5.60
N GLY A 112 20.86 -3.69 -6.27
CA GLY A 112 22.01 -4.33 -5.62
C GLY A 112 21.75 -5.75 -5.11
N TYR A 113 20.71 -6.40 -5.60
CA TYR A 113 20.33 -7.77 -5.21
C TYR A 113 20.24 -8.71 -6.43
N PRO A 114 21.32 -8.90 -7.20
CA PRO A 114 21.31 -9.73 -8.41
C PRO A 114 21.00 -11.20 -8.12
N ASP A 115 21.41 -11.70 -6.93
CA ASP A 115 21.24 -13.08 -6.51
C ASP A 115 19.88 -13.35 -5.85
N HIS A 116 19.09 -12.30 -5.58
CA HIS A 116 17.81 -12.37 -4.86
C HIS A 116 16.67 -11.71 -5.65
N SER A 117 16.60 -11.97 -6.95
CA SER A 117 15.54 -11.46 -7.83
C SER A 117 14.13 -11.84 -7.35
N GLU A 118 13.99 -12.99 -6.68
CA GLU A 118 12.73 -13.46 -6.10
C GLU A 118 12.15 -12.49 -5.07
N PHE A 119 12.99 -11.88 -4.24
CA PHE A 119 12.53 -10.88 -3.26
C PHE A 119 12.05 -9.60 -3.93
N VAL A 120 12.69 -9.22 -5.02
CA VAL A 120 12.29 -8.07 -5.84
C VAL A 120 10.94 -8.34 -6.50
N GLU A 121 10.72 -9.53 -7.05
CA GLU A 121 9.43 -9.92 -7.61
C GLU A 121 8.30 -9.91 -6.56
N MET A 122 8.54 -10.47 -5.39
CA MET A 122 7.58 -10.45 -4.27
C MET A 122 7.25 -9.02 -3.82
N MET A 123 8.25 -8.15 -3.73
CA MET A 123 8.07 -6.74 -3.39
C MET A 123 7.14 -6.06 -4.39
N PHE A 124 7.40 -6.20 -5.68
CA PHE A 124 6.59 -5.58 -6.73
C PHE A 124 5.17 -6.16 -6.81
N ALA A 125 5.01 -7.47 -6.60
CA ALA A 125 3.70 -8.10 -6.50
C ALA A 125 2.89 -7.51 -5.33
N THR A 126 3.53 -7.31 -4.17
CA THR A 126 2.90 -6.67 -3.01
C THR A 126 2.47 -5.25 -3.33
N VAL A 127 3.33 -4.44 -3.93
CA VAL A 127 3.02 -3.05 -4.34
C VAL A 127 1.83 -3.02 -5.30
N ALA A 128 1.78 -3.92 -6.28
CA ALA A 128 0.70 -3.99 -7.24
C ALA A 128 -0.64 -4.35 -6.59
N ILE A 129 -0.64 -5.31 -5.67
CA ILE A 129 -1.84 -5.74 -4.92
C ILE A 129 -2.32 -4.61 -4.00
N ASP A 130 -1.42 -3.95 -3.28
CA ASP A 130 -1.74 -2.85 -2.39
C ASP A 130 -2.29 -1.64 -3.14
N ALA A 131 -1.70 -1.29 -4.28
CA ALA A 131 -2.22 -0.23 -5.14
C ALA A 131 -3.62 -0.56 -5.67
N PHE A 132 -3.85 -1.80 -6.08
CA PHE A 132 -5.17 -2.27 -6.52
C PHE A 132 -6.20 -2.21 -5.39
N ALA A 133 -5.82 -2.59 -4.17
CA ALA A 133 -6.69 -2.61 -3.01
C ALA A 133 -7.01 -1.21 -2.44
N CYS A 134 -6.23 -0.19 -2.78
CA CYS A 134 -6.34 1.17 -2.26
C CYS A 134 -7.75 1.75 -2.42
N ILE A 135 -8.34 1.70 -3.62
CA ILE A 135 -9.67 2.28 -3.90
C ILE A 135 -10.83 1.48 -3.29
N PRO A 136 -10.87 0.14 -3.36
CA PRO A 136 -11.86 -0.65 -2.61
C PRO A 136 -11.87 -0.33 -1.11
N PHE A 137 -10.71 -0.22 -0.47
CA PHE A 137 -10.63 0.16 0.95
C PHE A 137 -11.06 1.60 1.20
N ALA A 138 -10.71 2.55 0.32
CA ALA A 138 -11.20 3.93 0.39
C ALA A 138 -12.73 3.99 0.27
N TYR A 139 -13.31 3.21 -0.62
CA TYR A 139 -14.76 3.13 -0.79
C TYR A 139 -15.48 2.56 0.45
N LEU A 140 -14.90 1.56 1.10
CA LEU A 140 -15.43 1.01 2.35
C LEU A 140 -15.40 2.03 3.50
N ARG A 141 -14.41 2.91 3.52
CA ARG A 141 -14.34 4.02 4.51
C ARG A 141 -15.33 5.15 4.19
N TYR A 142 -15.69 5.31 2.91
CA TYR A 142 -16.64 6.32 2.47
C TYR A 142 -18.08 5.98 2.85
N ARG A 143 -18.46 4.70 2.88
CA ARG A 143 -19.79 4.20 3.25
C ARG A 143 -20.02 4.20 4.75
#